data_28a2e55475d63a7c44ad80f59c78b8d1
#
_entry.id   28a2e55475d63a7c44ad80f59c78b8d1
#
_cell.length_a   1.000
_cell.length_b   1.000
_cell.length_c   1.000
_cell.angle_alpha   90.00
_cell.angle_beta   90.00
_cell.angle_gamma   90.00
#
_symmetry.space_group_name_H-M   'P 1'
#
loop_
_entity.id
_entity.type
_entity.pdbx_description
1 polymer ?
#
loop_
_entity_poly.entity_id
_entity_poly.type
_entity_poly.pdbx_seq_one_letter_code
_entity_poly.pdbx_strand_id
1 'polypeptide(L)'
;MTHANDDERDVMQPSLDISEEMKRACEALCHLLESGLPDPAHCEPRYVISVASRMVGIEAHRLRHYERLGFVRPGRSDGNTRLYSQDDIDHLCCVKTLMNDLGLNSAGVQFALVLMERMDQLQRQIVGMSDRLVRLERRRRAGQNLNGMENGI
;
A
#
# COMPACT_ATOMS: atom_id res chain seq x y z
N MET A 1 12.20 -44.81 32.77
CA MET A 1 12.63 -43.45 33.12
C MET A 1 12.92 -42.71 31.84
N THR A 2 11.91 -42.07 31.34
CA THR A 2 11.93 -41.35 30.05
C THR A 2 11.88 -39.86 30.34
N HIS A 3 12.98 -39.16 30.04
CA HIS A 3 13.01 -37.71 30.02
C HIS A 3 12.44 -37.22 28.70
N ALA A 4 11.28 -36.63 28.77
CA ALA A 4 10.76 -35.80 27.69
C ALA A 4 11.54 -34.47 27.66
N ASN A 5 12.22 -34.20 26.57
CA ASN A 5 12.75 -32.89 26.23
C ASN A 5 11.64 -32.11 25.58
N ASP A 6 11.00 -31.23 26.34
CA ASP A 6 10.21 -30.15 25.82
C ASP A 6 11.19 -29.05 25.41
N ASP A 7 11.58 -29.04 24.13
CA ASP A 7 12.27 -27.95 23.48
C ASP A 7 11.21 -26.95 23.02
N GLU A 8 10.65 -26.22 23.96
CA GLU A 8 9.88 -25.01 23.70
C GLU A 8 10.85 -24.01 23.08
N ARG A 9 10.85 -23.95 21.75
CA ARG A 9 11.45 -22.84 21.01
C ARG A 9 10.65 -21.59 21.34
N ASP A 10 11.12 -20.90 22.36
CA ASP A 10 10.77 -19.53 22.64
C ASP A 10 11.11 -18.70 21.38
N VAL A 11 10.11 -18.54 20.52
CA VAL A 11 10.15 -17.62 19.40
C VAL A 11 10.13 -16.23 20.03
N MET A 12 11.32 -15.73 20.33
CA MET A 12 11.60 -14.39 20.79
C MET A 12 10.98 -13.42 19.79
N GLN A 13 9.72 -13.06 20.06
CA GLN A 13 9.07 -11.94 19.38
C GLN A 13 9.83 -10.69 19.82
N PRO A 14 10.48 -9.98 18.90
CA PRO A 14 11.03 -8.68 19.26
C PRO A 14 9.86 -7.77 19.61
N SER A 15 9.67 -7.52 20.89
CA SER A 15 8.82 -6.44 21.38
C SER A 15 9.52 -5.13 21.00
N LEU A 16 9.33 -4.69 19.76
CA LEU A 16 9.59 -3.32 19.36
C LEU A 16 8.61 -2.46 20.17
N ASP A 17 9.15 -1.79 21.16
CA ASP A 17 8.42 -0.76 21.91
C ASP A 17 8.27 0.45 20.98
N ILE A 18 7.29 0.32 20.09
CA ILE A 18 6.98 1.34 19.08
C ILE A 18 6.16 2.40 19.80
N SER A 19 6.64 3.65 19.80
CA SER A 19 5.89 4.78 20.38
C SER A 19 4.48 4.85 19.81
N GLU A 20 3.52 5.33 20.58
CA GLU A 20 2.12 5.48 20.14
C GLU A 20 1.99 6.35 18.87
N GLU A 21 2.90 7.32 18.71
CA GLU A 21 2.99 8.15 17.50
C GLU A 21 3.37 7.31 16.27
N MET A 22 4.32 6.40 16.42
CA MET A 22 4.75 5.51 15.34
C MET A 22 3.66 4.50 14.99
N LYS A 23 2.91 3.98 15.98
CA LYS A 23 1.74 3.13 15.73
C LYS A 23 0.69 3.84 14.89
N ARG A 24 0.31 5.07 15.28
CA ARG A 24 -0.65 5.89 14.52
C ARG A 24 -0.18 6.18 13.10
N ALA A 25 1.11 6.48 12.93
CA ALA A 25 1.69 6.70 11.62
C ALA A 25 1.67 5.43 10.75
N CYS A 26 2.00 4.26 11.34
CA CYS A 26 1.90 2.98 10.66
C CYS A 26 0.44 2.63 10.29
N GLU A 27 -0.52 2.86 11.17
CA GLU A 27 -1.94 2.66 10.89
C GLU A 27 -2.42 3.57 9.75
N ALA A 28 -2.04 4.85 9.76
CA ALA A 28 -2.34 5.78 8.68
C ALA A 28 -1.74 5.32 7.34
N LEU A 29 -0.50 4.83 7.34
CA LEU A 29 0.15 4.28 6.15
C LEU A 29 -0.53 2.98 5.67
N CYS A 30 -0.89 2.09 6.59
CA CYS A 30 -1.64 0.87 6.26
C CYS A 30 -2.99 1.22 5.62
N HIS A 31 -3.72 2.18 6.17
CA HIS A 31 -4.99 2.63 5.62
C HIS A 31 -4.84 3.19 4.19
N LEU A 32 -3.76 3.92 3.91
CA LEU A 32 -3.44 4.40 2.56
C LEU A 32 -3.14 3.24 1.59
N LEU A 33 -2.50 2.17 2.07
CA LEU A 33 -2.21 0.96 1.28
C LEU A 33 -3.47 0.10 1.04
N GLU A 34 -4.41 0.09 1.98
CA GLU A 34 -5.65 -0.70 1.89
C GLU A 34 -6.71 -0.05 1.00
N SER A 35 -6.54 1.20 0.60
CA SER A 35 -7.52 1.97 -0.17
C SER A 35 -7.83 1.44 -1.58
N GLY A 36 -7.24 0.29 -1.96
CA GLY A 36 -7.66 -0.50 -3.12
C GLY A 36 -7.11 -0.02 -4.46
N LEU A 37 -7.48 -0.75 -5.51
CA LEU A 37 -7.13 -0.50 -6.91
C LEU A 37 -7.31 0.98 -7.27
N PRO A 38 -6.34 1.62 -7.93
CA PRO A 38 -6.46 3.00 -8.37
C PRO A 38 -7.70 3.13 -9.26
N ASP A 39 -8.68 3.92 -8.80
CA ASP A 39 -9.78 4.34 -9.65
C ASP A 39 -9.18 5.19 -10.77
N PRO A 40 -9.44 4.89 -12.06
CA PRO A 40 -8.95 5.70 -13.19
C PRO A 40 -9.25 7.20 -13.02
N ALA A 41 -10.34 7.55 -12.31
CA ALA A 41 -10.67 8.92 -11.98
C ALA A 41 -9.69 9.57 -10.98
N HIS A 42 -8.98 8.80 -10.15
CA HIS A 42 -8.01 9.31 -9.18
C HIS A 42 -6.67 9.69 -9.83
N CYS A 43 -6.32 9.07 -10.95
CA CYS A 43 -5.09 9.38 -11.68
C CYS A 43 -5.17 10.67 -12.50
N GLU A 44 -6.37 11.24 -12.70
CA GLU A 44 -6.55 12.43 -13.53
C GLU A 44 -6.06 13.70 -12.81
N PRO A 45 -5.12 14.48 -13.42
CA PRO A 45 -4.59 15.70 -12.83
C PRO A 45 -5.66 16.80 -12.75
N ARG A 46 -6.03 17.23 -11.55
CA ARG A 46 -7.15 18.17 -11.32
C ARG A 46 -6.79 19.37 -10.45
N TYR A 47 -5.84 19.20 -9.52
CA TYR A 47 -5.61 20.17 -8.46
C TYR A 47 -4.38 21.02 -8.73
N VAL A 48 -4.54 22.33 -8.77
CA VAL A 48 -3.39 23.27 -8.81
C VAL A 48 -2.64 23.23 -7.48
N ILE A 49 -1.37 23.65 -7.49
CA ILE A 49 -0.48 23.57 -6.32
C ILE A 49 -1.05 24.23 -5.05
N SER A 50 -1.81 25.30 -5.17
CA SER A 50 -2.42 25.98 -4.01
C SER A 50 -3.53 25.15 -3.36
N VAL A 51 -4.25 24.35 -4.15
CA VAL A 51 -5.27 23.42 -3.65
C VAL A 51 -4.59 22.20 -3.06
N ALA A 52 -3.64 21.59 -3.77
CA ALA A 52 -2.86 20.44 -3.28
C ALA A 52 -2.16 20.76 -1.97
N SER A 53 -1.56 21.94 -1.84
CA SER A 53 -0.91 22.44 -0.62
C SER A 53 -1.86 22.44 0.59
N ARG A 54 -3.08 22.91 0.40
CA ARG A 54 -4.11 22.91 1.46
C ARG A 54 -4.60 21.51 1.80
N MET A 55 -4.80 20.65 0.81
CA MET A 55 -5.28 19.26 1.01
C MET A 55 -4.27 18.44 1.80
N VAL A 56 -2.98 18.55 1.45
CA VAL A 56 -1.91 17.80 2.14
C VAL A 56 -1.49 18.48 3.46
N GLY A 57 -1.78 19.78 3.62
CA GLY A 57 -1.34 20.57 4.77
C GLY A 57 0.18 20.81 4.76
N ILE A 58 0.74 21.07 3.57
CA ILE A 58 2.17 21.37 3.36
C ILE A 58 2.25 22.63 2.47
N GLU A 59 3.21 23.50 2.75
CA GLU A 59 3.41 24.71 1.96
C GLU A 59 3.85 24.40 0.51
N ALA A 60 3.42 25.24 -0.45
CA ALA A 60 3.67 25.04 -1.88
C ALA A 60 5.18 24.93 -2.22
N HIS A 61 6.06 25.61 -1.49
CA HIS A 61 7.50 25.50 -1.73
C HIS A 61 8.04 24.11 -1.33
N ARG A 62 7.49 23.46 -0.29
CA ARG A 62 7.83 22.09 0.08
C ARG A 62 7.31 21.07 -0.94
N LEU A 63 6.12 21.29 -1.52
CA LEU A 63 5.63 20.45 -2.62
C LEU A 63 6.56 20.49 -3.83
N ARG A 64 7.07 21.67 -4.20
CA ARG A 64 8.09 21.79 -5.26
C ARG A 64 9.41 21.12 -4.89
N HIS A 65 9.75 21.10 -3.60
CA HIS A 65 10.93 20.39 -3.13
C HIS A 65 10.73 18.88 -3.27
N TYR A 66 9.55 18.35 -2.93
CA TYR A 66 9.22 16.93 -3.09
C TYR A 66 9.19 16.50 -4.56
N GLU A 67 8.72 17.36 -5.47
CA GLU A 67 8.83 17.13 -6.90
C GLU A 67 10.30 17.00 -7.34
N ARG A 68 11.18 17.87 -6.85
CA ARG A 68 12.62 17.80 -7.16
C ARG A 68 13.31 16.56 -6.62
N LEU A 69 12.86 16.06 -5.47
CA LEU A 69 13.32 14.80 -4.89
C LEU A 69 12.75 13.57 -5.62
N GLY A 70 11.80 13.77 -6.53
CA GLY A 70 11.16 12.70 -7.29
C GLY A 70 10.07 11.94 -6.54
N PHE A 71 9.60 12.46 -5.40
CA PHE A 71 8.52 11.84 -4.62
C PHE A 71 7.15 11.97 -5.33
N VAL A 72 6.95 13.00 -6.13
CA VAL A 72 5.73 13.22 -6.90
C VAL A 72 6.06 13.78 -8.27
N ARG A 73 5.23 13.45 -9.25
CA ARG A 73 5.38 13.93 -10.65
C ARG A 73 4.04 14.50 -11.13
N PRO A 74 3.70 15.75 -10.76
CA PRO A 74 2.44 16.34 -11.17
C PRO A 74 2.36 16.46 -12.69
N GLY A 75 1.15 16.28 -13.22
CA GLY A 75 0.86 16.57 -14.59
C GLY A 75 1.02 18.07 -14.91
N ARG A 76 0.94 18.42 -16.20
CA ARG A 76 0.98 19.80 -16.66
C ARG A 76 -0.23 20.08 -17.54
N SER A 77 -0.89 21.23 -17.31
CA SER A 77 -1.91 21.74 -18.23
C SER A 77 -1.28 22.29 -19.51
N ASP A 78 -2.10 22.59 -20.50
CA ASP A 78 -1.67 23.23 -21.75
C ASP A 78 -0.94 24.57 -21.50
N GLY A 79 -1.28 25.29 -20.43
CA GLY A 79 -0.60 26.48 -19.94
C GLY A 79 0.63 26.22 -19.05
N ASN A 80 1.18 25.00 -19.04
CA ASN A 80 2.33 24.59 -18.23
C ASN A 80 2.15 24.74 -16.71
N THR A 81 0.90 24.80 -16.23
CA THR A 81 0.58 24.82 -14.80
C THR A 81 0.64 23.40 -14.23
N ARG A 82 1.24 23.25 -13.03
CA ARG A 82 1.26 21.97 -12.30
C ARG A 82 -0.13 21.57 -11.87
N LEU A 83 -0.52 20.35 -12.19
CA LEU A 83 -1.77 19.72 -11.78
C LEU A 83 -1.48 18.41 -11.06
N TYR A 84 -2.02 18.27 -9.87
CA TYR A 84 -1.91 17.09 -9.03
C TYR A 84 -3.17 16.24 -9.17
N SER A 85 -3.02 14.93 -9.26
CA SER A 85 -4.12 13.98 -9.17
C SER A 85 -4.49 13.70 -7.71
N GLN A 86 -5.57 12.97 -7.46
CA GLN A 86 -5.89 12.48 -6.12
C GLN A 86 -4.80 11.52 -5.62
N ASP A 87 -4.30 10.65 -6.49
CA ASP A 87 -3.20 9.73 -6.15
C ASP A 87 -1.93 10.48 -5.74
N ASP A 88 -1.62 11.61 -6.40
CA ASP A 88 -0.50 12.46 -5.99
C ASP A 88 -0.72 13.05 -4.59
N ILE A 89 -1.96 13.45 -4.26
CA ILE A 89 -2.32 13.99 -2.95
C ILE A 89 -2.12 12.91 -1.88
N ASP A 90 -2.63 11.71 -2.08
CA ASP A 90 -2.53 10.59 -1.15
C ASP A 90 -1.07 10.18 -0.93
N HIS A 91 -0.31 10.13 -2.03
CA HIS A 91 1.13 9.86 -1.97
C HIS A 91 1.91 10.94 -1.20
N LEU A 92 1.57 12.21 -1.41
CA LEU A 92 2.16 13.33 -0.67
C LEU A 92 1.81 13.30 0.83
N CYS A 93 0.60 12.86 1.20
CA CYS A 93 0.23 12.61 2.59
C CYS A 93 1.12 11.53 3.21
N CYS A 94 1.37 10.44 2.48
CA CYS A 94 2.29 9.38 2.90
C CYS A 94 3.72 9.93 3.11
N VAL A 95 4.27 10.67 2.14
CA VAL A 95 5.60 11.30 2.24
C VAL A 95 5.68 12.22 3.46
N LYS A 96 4.64 13.03 3.70
CA LYS A 96 4.55 13.91 4.87
C LYS A 96 4.65 13.11 6.17
N THR A 97 3.88 12.03 6.31
CA THR A 97 3.89 11.17 7.49
C THR A 97 5.29 10.56 7.71
N LEU A 98 5.90 10.02 6.64
CA LEU A 98 7.24 9.45 6.74
C LEU A 98 8.29 10.48 7.18
N MET A 99 8.24 11.69 6.66
CA MET A 99 9.22 12.74 6.99
C MET A 99 8.97 13.44 8.33
N ASN A 100 7.71 13.80 8.61
CA ASN A 100 7.40 14.65 9.75
C ASN A 100 7.08 13.83 11.01
N ASP A 101 6.32 12.75 10.87
CA ASP A 101 5.83 11.97 12.00
C ASP A 101 6.82 10.86 12.37
N LEU A 102 7.44 10.21 11.37
CA LEU A 102 8.45 9.18 11.57
C LEU A 102 9.89 9.71 11.50
N GLY A 103 10.10 10.97 11.16
CA GLY A 103 11.41 11.61 11.16
C GLY A 103 12.40 11.06 10.12
N LEU A 104 11.90 10.41 9.05
CA LEU A 104 12.77 9.88 8.01
C LEU A 104 13.37 11.00 7.16
N ASN A 105 14.64 10.86 6.81
CA ASN A 105 15.26 11.71 5.80
C ASN A 105 14.81 11.29 4.38
N SER A 106 15.17 12.07 3.36
CA SER A 106 14.76 11.80 1.98
C SER A 106 15.15 10.41 1.46
N ALA A 107 16.32 9.91 1.84
CA ALA A 107 16.75 8.56 1.46
C ALA A 107 15.90 7.48 2.15
N GLY A 108 15.60 7.67 3.44
CA GLY A 108 14.71 6.78 4.20
C GLY A 108 13.30 6.76 3.62
N VAL A 109 12.76 7.92 3.21
CA VAL A 109 11.46 8.01 2.55
C VAL A 109 11.48 7.26 1.21
N GLN A 110 12.49 7.46 0.37
CA GLN A 110 12.60 6.71 -0.89
C GLN A 110 12.62 5.20 -0.66
N PHE A 111 13.40 4.75 0.31
CA PHE A 111 13.47 3.33 0.67
C PHE A 111 12.12 2.80 1.17
N ALA A 112 11.43 3.54 2.05
CA ALA A 112 10.12 3.18 2.56
C ALA A 112 9.08 3.07 1.44
N LEU A 113 9.04 4.05 0.51
CA LEU A 113 8.14 4.03 -0.64
C LEU A 113 8.35 2.81 -1.54
N VAL A 114 9.61 2.45 -1.81
CA VAL A 114 9.94 1.24 -2.59
C VAL A 114 9.46 -0.02 -1.88
N LEU A 115 9.63 -0.11 -0.55
CA LEU A 115 9.14 -1.25 0.22
C LEU A 115 7.62 -1.33 0.20
N MET A 116 6.93 -0.21 0.38
CA MET A 116 5.47 -0.14 0.34
C MET A 116 4.93 -0.59 -1.02
N GLU A 117 5.50 -0.10 -2.12
CA GLU A 117 5.14 -0.56 -3.47
C GLU A 117 5.36 -2.06 -3.65
N ARG A 118 6.47 -2.59 -3.11
CA ARG A 118 6.74 -4.03 -3.18
C ARG A 118 5.75 -4.85 -2.36
N MET A 119 5.40 -4.39 -1.19
CA MET A 119 4.37 -5.03 -0.35
C MET A 119 3.02 -5.08 -1.06
N ASP A 120 2.59 -3.98 -1.65
CA ASP A 120 1.35 -3.89 -2.40
C ASP A 120 1.34 -4.83 -3.62
N GLN A 121 2.45 -4.93 -4.36
CA GLN A 121 2.60 -5.90 -5.45
C GLN A 121 2.43 -7.35 -4.95
N LEU A 122 3.07 -7.70 -3.83
CA LEU A 122 2.97 -9.04 -3.25
C LEU A 122 1.53 -9.33 -2.79
N GLN A 123 0.87 -8.38 -2.19
CA GLN A 123 -0.52 -8.52 -1.74
C GLN A 123 -1.47 -8.74 -2.92
N ARG A 124 -1.31 -8.00 -4.02
CA ARG A 124 -2.06 -8.24 -5.26
C ARG A 124 -1.80 -9.64 -5.84
N GLN A 125 -0.57 -10.13 -5.78
CA GLN A 125 -0.25 -11.50 -6.22
C GLN A 125 -0.96 -12.55 -5.36
N ILE A 126 -0.97 -12.39 -4.04
CA ILE A 126 -1.65 -13.30 -3.11
C ILE A 126 -3.15 -13.35 -3.42
N VAL A 127 -3.81 -12.19 -3.57
CA VAL A 127 -5.23 -12.11 -3.92
C VAL A 127 -5.51 -12.82 -5.25
N GLY A 128 -4.69 -12.55 -6.28
CA GLY A 128 -4.83 -13.18 -7.59
C GLY A 128 -4.63 -14.71 -7.55
N MET A 129 -3.74 -15.21 -6.70
CA MET A 129 -3.55 -16.66 -6.50
C MET A 129 -4.74 -17.28 -5.76
N SER A 130 -5.26 -16.62 -4.74
CA SER A 130 -6.44 -17.05 -3.99
C SER A 130 -7.65 -17.19 -4.92
N ASP A 131 -7.91 -16.20 -5.78
CA ASP A 131 -9.01 -16.23 -6.75
C ASP A 131 -8.87 -17.40 -7.75
N ARG A 132 -7.64 -17.68 -8.19
CA ARG A 132 -7.37 -18.84 -9.06
C ARG A 132 -7.68 -20.16 -8.37
N LEU A 133 -7.30 -20.32 -7.11
CA LEU A 133 -7.61 -21.51 -6.32
C LEU A 133 -9.12 -21.71 -6.16
N VAL A 134 -9.85 -20.67 -5.81
CA VAL A 134 -11.32 -20.72 -5.69
C VAL A 134 -11.98 -21.13 -7.00
N ARG A 135 -11.51 -20.59 -8.14
CA ARG A 135 -12.04 -20.97 -9.46
C ARG A 135 -11.74 -22.44 -9.82
N LEU A 136 -10.55 -22.93 -9.48
CA LEU A 136 -10.17 -24.33 -9.73
C LEU A 136 -10.99 -25.28 -8.85
N GLU A 137 -11.22 -24.97 -7.59
CA GLU A 137 -12.07 -25.77 -6.71
C GLU A 137 -13.52 -25.83 -7.20
N ARG A 138 -14.07 -24.70 -7.66
CA ARG A 138 -15.43 -24.67 -8.24
C ARG A 138 -15.51 -25.57 -9.49
N ARG A 139 -14.52 -25.51 -10.37
CA ARG A 139 -14.47 -26.39 -11.55
C ARG A 139 -14.38 -27.85 -11.19
N ARG A 140 -13.57 -28.21 -10.19
CA ARG A 140 -13.41 -29.59 -9.70
C ARG A 140 -14.73 -30.12 -9.15
N ARG A 141 -15.44 -29.32 -8.33
CA ARG A 141 -16.76 -29.71 -7.76
C ARG A 141 -17.81 -29.88 -8.87
N ALA A 142 -17.83 -29.00 -9.86
CA ALA A 142 -18.77 -29.13 -10.99
C ALA A 142 -18.50 -30.38 -11.83
N GLY A 143 -17.22 -30.73 -12.06
CA GLY A 143 -16.85 -31.97 -12.78
C GLY A 143 -17.19 -33.25 -12.03
N GLN A 144 -17.11 -33.23 -10.70
CA GLN A 144 -17.49 -34.41 -9.87
C GLN A 144 -18.99 -34.65 -9.86
N ASN A 145 -19.82 -33.59 -9.93
CA ASN A 145 -21.27 -33.75 -9.97
C ASN A 145 -21.76 -34.34 -11.29
N LEU A 146 -21.06 -34.10 -12.41
CA LEU A 146 -21.42 -34.68 -13.70
C LEU A 146 -21.12 -36.20 -13.76
N ASN A 147 -19.99 -36.65 -13.20
CA ASN A 147 -19.65 -38.06 -13.14
C ASN A 147 -20.54 -38.87 -12.18
N GLY A 148 -21.14 -38.24 -11.18
CA GLY A 148 -22.08 -38.89 -10.26
C GLY A 148 -23.46 -39.17 -10.86
N MET A 149 -23.84 -38.47 -11.94
CA MET A 149 -25.12 -38.66 -12.62
C MET A 149 -25.10 -39.77 -13.71
N GLU A 150 -23.91 -40.12 -14.22
CA GLU A 150 -23.79 -41.19 -15.26
C GLU A 150 -23.73 -42.62 -14.69
N ASN A 151 -23.45 -42.79 -13.41
CA ASN A 151 -23.36 -44.12 -12.76
C ASN A 151 -24.62 -44.52 -11.96
N GLY A 152 -25.75 -43.86 -12.21
CA GLY A 152 -27.00 -44.10 -11.53
C GLY A 152 -28.12 -44.70 -12.41
N ILE A 153 -27.78 -45.59 -13.35
CA ILE A 153 -28.77 -46.40 -14.12
C ILE A 153 -28.47 -47.89 -13.91
#